data_1bd1f42a05c6bee7920551c856e3325d
#
_entry.id   1bd1f42a05c6bee7920551c856e3325d
#
_cell.length_a   1.000
_cell.length_b   1.000
_cell.length_c   1.000
_cell.angle_alpha   90.00
_cell.angle_beta   90.00
_cell.angle_gamma   90.00
#
_symmetry.space_group_name_H-M   'P 1'
#
loop_
_entity.id
_entity.type
_entity.pdbx_description
1 polymer ?
#
loop_
_entity_poly.entity_id
_entity_poly.type
_entity_poly.pdbx_seq_one_letter_code
_entity_poly.pdbx_strand_id
1 'polypeptide(L)'
;MAPNIIIAGEKTPKKDKKKKLAPSDKLNILGVGIGGRGAADLAEMETENFIGLCDVDWKYADHVFKKYPQAKKYNDYRVMFDEMLDKADAVMVATADHTHAVIAAAALAAGKHVYVEKPMTLTVYEARLLTKLAKKMRVATQMGNQGASSKGTRKALEWLWNGEIGDVRRVDCFTDRPIWPQGLERPEKVEDIPSTLNWESFIGPAPMRPYNSIYTPWNFRGWWDFGTGALGDMACHIMHVPYKGLNLGAPAHVEACSTSLLTDCCPSAEKIKFTVNARDNMPKMSLPEVEVRWYDGGFMPERPEGLPAGFNLNISGGCSIFYGTKDIMVVGTYGTDPILVSGRKPEVPHLLREVTLSHQQDWIRACKEDPDSRIPSNSDFSEAGPFVEMVDVGVAAVRLQTLNQVLDYDSEKMEFTNIPADATIRILEKDGFSIHDGHPTFQNKYTDPVNAREFAAHLLKREYQNGYSLPAMPTDV
;
A
#
# COMPACT_ATOMS: atom_id res chain seq x y z
N MET A 1 -1.25 -21.29 -0.73
CA MET A 1 -2.16 -21.42 -1.89
C MET A 1 -1.34 -21.19 -3.15
N ALA A 2 -1.39 -22.09 -4.12
CA ALA A 2 -0.69 -21.85 -5.39
C ALA A 2 -1.19 -20.56 -6.03
N PRO A 3 -0.34 -19.73 -6.66
CA PRO A 3 -0.80 -18.56 -7.39
C PRO A 3 -1.81 -19.00 -8.44
N ASN A 4 -2.92 -18.26 -8.58
CA ASN A 4 -3.90 -18.49 -9.63
C ASN A 4 -3.21 -18.21 -10.99
N ILE A 5 -2.56 -19.22 -11.55
CA ILE A 5 -1.96 -19.20 -12.89
C ILE A 5 -3.12 -19.42 -13.85
N ILE A 6 -3.66 -18.35 -14.39
CA ILE A 6 -4.60 -18.43 -15.51
C ILE A 6 -3.75 -18.58 -16.78
N ILE A 7 -3.64 -19.80 -17.24
CA ILE A 7 -2.98 -20.15 -18.51
C ILE A 7 -3.75 -19.46 -19.64
N ALA A 8 -3.05 -18.66 -20.44
CA ALA A 8 -3.60 -18.06 -21.63
C ALA A 8 -3.87 -19.15 -22.69
N GLY A 9 -5.12 -19.57 -22.76
CA GLY A 9 -5.65 -20.39 -23.86
C GLY A 9 -6.65 -19.55 -24.64
N GLU A 10 -6.28 -19.23 -25.89
CA GLU A 10 -7.11 -18.85 -27.03
C GLU A 10 -7.50 -17.40 -27.29
N LYS A 11 -7.05 -17.01 -28.51
CA LYS A 11 -7.58 -16.00 -29.47
C LYS A 11 -7.56 -14.51 -29.09
N THR A 12 -6.64 -13.81 -29.75
CA THR A 12 -6.70 -12.36 -29.96
C THR A 12 -8.10 -11.92 -30.42
N PRO A 13 -8.79 -11.04 -29.67
CA PRO A 13 -10.01 -10.42 -30.17
C PRO A 13 -9.66 -9.42 -31.28
N LYS A 14 -10.34 -9.51 -32.40
CA LYS A 14 -10.36 -8.45 -33.42
C LYS A 14 -10.76 -7.13 -32.77
N LYS A 15 -10.09 -6.03 -33.15
CA LYS A 15 -10.48 -4.66 -32.77
C LYS A 15 -11.94 -4.39 -33.13
N ASP A 16 -12.85 -4.66 -32.23
CA ASP A 16 -14.24 -4.27 -32.36
C ASP A 16 -14.35 -2.76 -32.11
N LYS A 17 -15.04 -2.07 -33.01
CA LYS A 17 -15.40 -0.66 -32.87
C LYS A 17 -16.09 -0.48 -31.52
N LYS A 18 -15.57 0.43 -30.69
CA LYS A 18 -16.12 0.78 -29.36
C LYS A 18 -17.63 0.99 -29.47
N LYS A 19 -18.43 0.02 -29.08
CA LYS A 19 -19.88 0.13 -28.95
C LYS A 19 -20.12 1.13 -27.83
N LYS A 20 -20.88 2.19 -28.10
CA LYS A 20 -21.26 3.17 -27.09
C LYS A 20 -22.17 2.43 -26.12
N LEU A 21 -21.69 2.19 -24.88
CA LEU A 21 -22.49 1.52 -23.85
C LEU A 21 -23.70 2.38 -23.53
N ALA A 22 -24.86 1.74 -23.33
CA ALA A 22 -26.04 2.44 -22.84
C ALA A 22 -25.78 2.95 -21.41
N PRO A 23 -26.42 4.03 -20.95
CA PRO A 23 -26.29 4.49 -19.58
C PRO A 23 -26.62 3.41 -18.53
N SER A 24 -27.52 2.50 -18.84
CA SER A 24 -27.87 1.31 -18.03
C SER A 24 -26.75 0.28 -17.87
N ASP A 25 -25.75 0.28 -18.77
CA ASP A 25 -24.63 -0.66 -18.76
C ASP A 25 -23.40 -0.08 -18.04
N LYS A 26 -23.50 1.16 -17.57
CA LYS A 26 -22.43 1.85 -16.84
C LYS A 26 -22.60 1.64 -15.34
N LEU A 27 -21.48 1.45 -14.65
CA LEU A 27 -21.48 1.46 -13.19
C LEU A 27 -21.78 2.85 -12.65
N ASN A 28 -22.56 2.93 -11.59
CA ASN A 28 -22.72 4.14 -10.78
C ASN A 28 -21.65 4.14 -9.70
N ILE A 29 -20.67 5.03 -9.81
CA ILE A 29 -19.50 5.10 -8.94
C ILE A 29 -19.65 6.29 -7.97
N LEU A 30 -19.34 6.04 -6.70
CA LEU A 30 -19.04 7.06 -5.69
C LEU A 30 -17.52 7.23 -5.57
N GLY A 31 -17.05 8.48 -5.58
CA GLY A 31 -15.63 8.79 -5.39
C GLY A 31 -15.39 9.48 -4.05
N VAL A 32 -14.40 9.00 -3.27
CA VAL A 32 -13.99 9.59 -1.99
C VAL A 32 -12.50 9.92 -2.02
N GLY A 33 -12.13 11.18 -1.72
CA GLY A 33 -10.74 11.65 -1.80
C GLY A 33 -10.34 11.96 -3.25
N ILE A 34 -11.01 12.92 -3.86
CA ILE A 34 -10.96 13.13 -5.32
C ILE A 34 -10.00 14.24 -5.76
N GLY A 35 -9.46 15.04 -4.82
CA GLY A 35 -8.66 16.22 -5.17
C GLY A 35 -7.24 15.94 -5.65
N GLY A 36 -6.65 14.84 -5.19
CA GLY A 36 -5.27 14.45 -5.51
C GLY A 36 -5.18 13.28 -6.48
N ARG A 37 -4.68 12.13 -6.00
CA ARG A 37 -4.56 10.91 -6.80
C ARG A 37 -5.92 10.46 -7.34
N GLY A 38 -6.99 10.60 -6.56
CA GLY A 38 -8.35 10.25 -6.98
C GLY A 38 -8.83 11.00 -8.23
N ALA A 39 -8.31 12.21 -8.52
CA ALA A 39 -8.60 12.90 -9.78
C ALA A 39 -8.08 12.13 -11.00
N ALA A 40 -6.88 11.56 -10.91
CA ALA A 40 -6.31 10.75 -11.98
C ALA A 40 -7.04 9.40 -12.12
N ASP A 41 -7.45 8.79 -11.01
CA ASP A 41 -8.21 7.54 -11.04
C ASP A 41 -9.59 7.75 -11.68
N LEU A 42 -10.31 8.81 -11.31
CA LEU A 42 -11.58 9.16 -11.94
C LEU A 42 -11.43 9.40 -13.45
N ALA A 43 -10.34 10.06 -13.88
CA ALA A 43 -10.09 10.27 -15.30
C ALA A 43 -9.98 8.96 -16.10
N GLU A 44 -9.40 7.93 -15.51
CA GLU A 44 -9.33 6.58 -16.11
C GLU A 44 -10.67 5.81 -16.03
N MET A 45 -11.62 6.28 -15.19
CA MET A 45 -12.94 5.67 -15.00
C MET A 45 -14.08 6.42 -15.72
N GLU A 46 -13.80 7.37 -16.61
CA GLU A 46 -14.80 8.20 -17.31
C GLU A 46 -15.75 7.40 -18.23
N THR A 47 -15.48 6.13 -18.45
CA THR A 47 -16.44 5.23 -19.12
C THR A 47 -17.71 5.00 -18.31
N GLU A 48 -17.68 5.28 -17.01
CA GLU A 48 -18.76 5.00 -16.06
C GLU A 48 -19.49 6.30 -15.62
N ASN A 49 -20.47 6.16 -14.74
CA ASN A 49 -21.23 7.29 -14.19
C ASN A 49 -20.67 7.66 -12.80
N PHE A 50 -20.32 8.93 -12.58
CA PHE A 50 -20.07 9.45 -11.25
C PHE A 50 -21.34 10.08 -10.69
N ILE A 51 -21.93 9.48 -9.64
CA ILE A 51 -23.20 9.93 -9.06
C ILE A 51 -23.02 10.74 -7.78
N GLY A 52 -21.89 10.59 -7.08
CA GLY A 52 -21.52 11.36 -5.90
C GLY A 52 -20.01 11.43 -5.74
N LEU A 53 -19.51 12.60 -5.37
CA LEU A 53 -18.08 12.87 -5.18
C LEU A 53 -17.86 13.57 -3.84
N CYS A 54 -16.90 13.06 -3.06
CA CYS A 54 -16.59 13.53 -1.72
C CYS A 54 -15.10 13.89 -1.59
N ASP A 55 -14.83 15.06 -1.04
CA ASP A 55 -13.50 15.43 -0.57
C ASP A 55 -13.63 16.35 0.64
N VAL A 56 -12.80 16.14 1.65
CA VAL A 56 -12.80 16.95 2.87
C VAL A 56 -12.32 18.37 2.64
N ASP A 57 -11.50 18.60 1.59
CA ASP A 57 -11.04 19.94 1.17
C ASP A 57 -11.62 20.33 -0.19
N TRP A 58 -12.69 21.11 -0.15
CA TRP A 58 -13.37 21.56 -1.35
C TRP A 58 -12.53 22.48 -2.25
N LYS A 59 -11.57 23.21 -1.69
CA LYS A 59 -10.62 24.02 -2.48
C LYS A 59 -9.64 23.11 -3.24
N TYR A 60 -9.13 22.10 -2.57
CA TYR A 60 -8.20 21.15 -3.19
C TYR A 60 -8.87 20.34 -4.30
N ALA A 61 -10.14 19.95 -4.11
CA ALA A 61 -10.92 19.16 -5.06
C ALA A 61 -11.74 19.98 -6.08
N ASP A 62 -11.66 21.33 -6.06
CA ASP A 62 -12.51 22.22 -6.88
C ASP A 62 -12.46 21.89 -8.38
N HIS A 63 -11.26 21.57 -8.89
CA HIS A 63 -11.06 21.22 -10.31
C HIS A 63 -11.81 19.94 -10.71
N VAL A 64 -11.97 18.98 -9.82
CA VAL A 64 -12.72 17.73 -10.05
C VAL A 64 -14.23 18.00 -10.02
N PHE A 65 -14.69 18.74 -9.02
CA PHE A 65 -16.11 19.13 -8.95
C PHE A 65 -16.56 19.93 -10.18
N LYS A 66 -15.70 20.79 -10.72
CA LYS A 66 -15.97 21.52 -11.96
C LYS A 66 -16.00 20.61 -13.19
N LYS A 67 -15.13 19.58 -13.20
CA LYS A 67 -15.05 18.61 -14.30
C LYS A 67 -16.27 17.69 -14.36
N TYR A 68 -16.83 17.33 -13.20
CA TYR A 68 -17.98 16.42 -13.10
C TYR A 68 -19.17 17.06 -12.38
N PRO A 69 -19.76 18.12 -12.95
CA PRO A 69 -20.79 18.92 -12.28
C PRO A 69 -22.14 18.18 -12.07
N GLN A 70 -22.33 17.03 -12.74
CA GLN A 70 -23.50 16.18 -12.58
C GLN A 70 -23.46 15.34 -11.30
N ALA A 71 -22.27 15.12 -10.72
CA ALA A 71 -22.12 14.36 -9.49
C ALA A 71 -22.48 15.23 -8.28
N LYS A 72 -23.23 14.66 -7.32
CA LYS A 72 -23.54 15.37 -6.09
C LYS A 72 -22.28 15.52 -5.24
N LYS A 73 -22.11 16.72 -4.64
CA LYS A 73 -20.89 17.13 -3.93
C LYS A 73 -21.05 16.94 -2.42
N TYR A 74 -20.03 16.36 -1.77
CA TYR A 74 -19.98 16.10 -0.33
C TYR A 74 -18.62 16.43 0.27
N ASN A 75 -18.56 16.72 1.58
CA ASN A 75 -17.33 16.87 2.35
C ASN A 75 -17.23 15.89 3.54
N ASP A 76 -18.20 15.00 3.66
CA ASP A 76 -18.20 13.86 4.58
C ASP A 76 -18.76 12.64 3.83
N TYR A 77 -17.97 11.58 3.73
CA TYR A 77 -18.38 10.38 3.00
C TYR A 77 -19.55 9.64 3.69
N ARG A 78 -19.70 9.79 5.00
CA ARG A 78 -20.80 9.16 5.75
C ARG A 78 -22.16 9.71 5.28
N VAL A 79 -22.26 11.03 5.13
CA VAL A 79 -23.44 11.69 4.57
C VAL A 79 -23.67 11.23 3.11
N MET A 80 -22.60 11.13 2.32
CA MET A 80 -22.71 10.61 0.96
C MET A 80 -23.22 9.17 0.92
N PHE A 81 -22.74 8.31 1.82
CA PHE A 81 -23.17 6.91 1.88
C PHE A 81 -24.62 6.78 2.32
N ASP A 82 -25.04 7.54 3.33
CA ASP A 82 -26.45 7.56 3.78
C ASP A 82 -27.43 7.91 2.66
N GLU A 83 -27.04 8.81 1.75
CA GLU A 83 -27.93 9.28 0.67
C GLU A 83 -27.81 8.51 -0.64
N MET A 84 -26.64 7.96 -0.94
CA MET A 84 -26.28 7.50 -2.29
C MET A 84 -25.78 6.05 -2.38
N LEU A 85 -25.37 5.42 -1.27
CA LEU A 85 -24.72 4.10 -1.33
C LEU A 85 -25.62 3.03 -1.96
N ASP A 86 -26.93 3.06 -1.66
CA ASP A 86 -27.90 2.12 -2.24
C ASP A 86 -28.02 2.24 -3.77
N LYS A 87 -27.73 3.42 -4.32
CA LYS A 87 -27.81 3.72 -5.76
C LYS A 87 -26.50 3.44 -6.49
N ALA A 88 -25.43 3.18 -5.74
CA ALA A 88 -24.11 2.92 -6.29
C ALA A 88 -23.90 1.43 -6.56
N ASP A 89 -23.08 1.14 -7.56
CA ASP A 89 -22.54 -0.21 -7.86
C ASP A 89 -21.14 -0.36 -7.27
N ALA A 90 -20.40 0.74 -7.20
CA ALA A 90 -18.99 0.74 -6.85
C ALA A 90 -18.55 2.00 -6.11
N VAL A 91 -17.46 1.87 -5.33
CA VAL A 91 -16.84 2.96 -4.59
C VAL A 91 -15.34 3.01 -4.90
N MET A 92 -14.85 4.19 -5.28
CA MET A 92 -13.43 4.50 -5.41
C MET A 92 -12.97 5.32 -4.20
N VAL A 93 -11.89 4.88 -3.54
CA VAL A 93 -11.34 5.48 -2.32
C VAL A 93 -9.88 5.88 -2.58
N ALA A 94 -9.59 7.18 -2.46
CA ALA A 94 -8.23 7.72 -2.64
C ALA A 94 -7.97 8.86 -1.63
N THR A 95 -8.36 8.64 -0.40
CA THR A 95 -8.20 9.54 0.75
C THR A 95 -6.79 9.44 1.35
N ALA A 96 -6.55 9.99 2.55
CA ALA A 96 -5.38 9.67 3.34
C ALA A 96 -5.47 8.22 3.87
N ASP A 97 -4.32 7.55 4.02
CA ASP A 97 -4.21 6.10 4.26
C ASP A 97 -5.09 5.62 5.42
N HIS A 98 -5.12 6.38 6.51
CA HIS A 98 -5.83 6.03 7.74
C HIS A 98 -7.35 5.95 7.60
N THR A 99 -7.95 6.50 6.55
CA THR A 99 -9.38 6.44 6.31
C THR A 99 -9.78 5.40 5.26
N HIS A 100 -8.81 4.79 4.58
CA HIS A 100 -9.07 3.78 3.55
C HIS A 100 -9.92 2.62 4.09
N ALA A 101 -9.53 2.04 5.22
CA ALA A 101 -10.19 0.85 5.75
C ALA A 101 -11.64 1.10 6.18
N VAL A 102 -11.93 2.21 6.87
CA VAL A 102 -13.30 2.50 7.33
C VAL A 102 -14.26 2.76 6.17
N ILE A 103 -13.80 3.43 5.11
CA ILE A 103 -14.59 3.71 3.92
C ILE A 103 -14.80 2.44 3.09
N ALA A 104 -13.71 1.71 2.81
CA ALA A 104 -13.75 0.49 2.02
C ALA A 104 -14.58 -0.61 2.72
N ALA A 105 -14.42 -0.78 4.04
CA ALA A 105 -15.18 -1.77 4.80
C ALA A 105 -16.68 -1.47 4.79
N ALA A 106 -17.10 -0.21 4.91
CA ALA A 106 -18.49 0.19 4.82
C ALA A 106 -19.08 -0.12 3.42
N ALA A 107 -18.35 0.19 2.35
CA ALA A 107 -18.75 -0.12 0.99
C ALA A 107 -18.83 -1.65 0.73
N LEU A 108 -17.81 -2.41 1.17
CA LEU A 108 -17.80 -3.88 1.06
C LEU A 108 -18.96 -4.52 1.82
N ALA A 109 -19.23 -4.08 3.07
CA ALA A 109 -20.34 -4.59 3.88
C ALA A 109 -21.70 -4.35 3.22
N ALA A 110 -21.82 -3.27 2.43
CA ALA A 110 -23.01 -2.98 1.61
C ALA A 110 -23.02 -3.70 0.25
N GLY A 111 -22.07 -4.62 0.00
CA GLY A 111 -21.99 -5.40 -1.24
C GLY A 111 -21.54 -4.61 -2.46
N LYS A 112 -20.81 -3.51 -2.28
CA LYS A 112 -20.30 -2.69 -3.39
C LYS A 112 -18.93 -3.13 -3.84
N HIS A 113 -18.64 -3.00 -5.14
CA HIS A 113 -17.28 -3.14 -5.67
C HIS A 113 -16.40 -2.02 -5.13
N VAL A 114 -15.13 -2.30 -4.84
CA VAL A 114 -14.23 -1.30 -4.23
C VAL A 114 -12.89 -1.23 -4.97
N TYR A 115 -12.53 -0.01 -5.33
CA TYR A 115 -11.15 0.37 -5.67
C TYR A 115 -10.61 1.23 -4.52
N VAL A 116 -9.46 0.87 -3.96
CA VAL A 116 -8.81 1.67 -2.92
C VAL A 116 -7.38 1.99 -3.31
N GLU A 117 -6.97 3.25 -3.19
CA GLU A 117 -5.59 3.64 -3.45
C GLU A 117 -4.63 2.99 -2.44
N LYS A 118 -3.38 2.93 -2.82
CA LYS A 118 -2.30 2.37 -2.00
C LYS A 118 -1.77 3.40 -0.98
N PRO A 119 -1.26 2.91 0.16
CA PRO A 119 -1.41 1.56 0.68
C PRO A 119 -2.87 1.25 1.02
N MET A 120 -3.29 0.01 0.85
CA MET A 120 -4.70 -0.37 1.02
C MET A 120 -5.22 -0.07 2.43
N THR A 121 -4.36 -0.19 3.43
CA THR A 121 -4.67 -0.05 4.85
C THR A 121 -3.50 0.53 5.64
N LEU A 122 -3.74 0.80 6.93
CA LEU A 122 -2.76 1.30 7.89
C LEU A 122 -2.28 0.21 8.87
N THR A 123 -3.01 -0.91 8.96
CA THR A 123 -2.70 -2.00 9.90
C THR A 123 -3.01 -3.37 9.31
N VAL A 124 -2.32 -4.39 9.83
CA VAL A 124 -2.52 -5.80 9.48
C VAL A 124 -3.97 -6.24 9.61
N TYR A 125 -4.63 -5.88 10.73
CA TYR A 125 -6.03 -6.24 10.94
C TYR A 125 -6.95 -5.70 9.86
N GLU A 126 -6.74 -4.46 9.45
CA GLU A 126 -7.53 -3.82 8.38
C GLU A 126 -7.34 -4.54 7.05
N ALA A 127 -6.10 -4.87 6.67
CA ALA A 127 -5.79 -5.57 5.42
C ALA A 127 -6.50 -6.92 5.36
N ARG A 128 -6.45 -7.68 6.45
CA ARG A 128 -7.12 -8.96 6.58
C ARG A 128 -8.64 -8.84 6.56
N LEU A 129 -9.18 -7.84 7.24
CA LEU A 129 -10.62 -7.57 7.27
C LEU A 129 -11.16 -7.27 5.86
N LEU A 130 -10.52 -6.35 5.14
CA LEU A 130 -10.97 -5.99 3.78
C LEU A 130 -10.90 -7.19 2.83
N THR A 131 -9.84 -8.00 2.92
CA THR A 131 -9.69 -9.24 2.14
C THR A 131 -10.84 -10.21 2.41
N LYS A 132 -11.16 -10.47 3.67
CA LYS A 132 -12.24 -11.39 4.05
C LYS A 132 -13.62 -10.83 3.71
N LEU A 133 -13.86 -9.54 3.89
CA LEU A 133 -15.10 -8.90 3.49
C LEU A 133 -15.32 -8.99 1.97
N ALA A 134 -14.31 -8.69 1.17
CA ALA A 134 -14.38 -8.79 -0.29
C ALA A 134 -14.74 -10.21 -0.75
N LYS A 135 -14.09 -11.22 -0.15
CA LYS A 135 -14.38 -12.63 -0.42
C LYS A 135 -15.81 -13.01 -0.02
N LYS A 136 -16.25 -12.63 1.19
CA LYS A 136 -17.60 -12.91 1.70
C LYS A 136 -18.68 -12.29 0.82
N MET A 137 -18.48 -11.05 0.41
CA MET A 137 -19.44 -10.30 -0.40
C MET A 137 -19.34 -10.61 -1.90
N ARG A 138 -18.33 -11.37 -2.32
CA ARG A 138 -18.11 -11.78 -3.72
C ARG A 138 -18.05 -10.60 -4.70
N VAL A 139 -17.51 -9.49 -4.27
CA VAL A 139 -17.38 -8.25 -5.06
C VAL A 139 -16.01 -8.15 -5.73
N ALA A 140 -15.93 -7.38 -6.81
CA ALA A 140 -14.67 -7.06 -7.45
C ALA A 140 -13.94 -5.99 -6.66
N THR A 141 -12.65 -6.20 -6.40
CA THR A 141 -11.81 -5.28 -5.66
C THR A 141 -10.51 -4.99 -6.40
N GLN A 142 -9.87 -3.88 -6.11
CA GLN A 142 -8.51 -3.57 -6.57
C GLN A 142 -7.83 -2.54 -5.69
N MET A 143 -6.56 -2.77 -5.39
CA MET A 143 -5.67 -1.75 -4.83
C MET A 143 -5.04 -0.91 -5.95
N GLY A 144 -4.82 0.38 -5.70
CA GLY A 144 -4.31 1.37 -6.66
C GLY A 144 -2.80 1.33 -6.93
N ASN A 145 -2.17 0.16 -6.89
CA ASN A 145 -0.76 0.00 -7.27
C ASN A 145 -0.61 -0.32 -8.77
N GLN A 146 -0.75 0.69 -9.62
CA GLN A 146 -0.88 0.58 -11.07
C GLN A 146 0.21 -0.27 -11.75
N GLY A 147 1.42 -0.30 -11.16
CA GLY A 147 2.51 -1.14 -11.63
C GLY A 147 2.16 -2.63 -11.76
N ALA A 148 1.20 -3.12 -10.96
CA ALA A 148 0.70 -4.50 -11.05
C ALA A 148 0.16 -4.85 -12.45
N SER A 149 -0.35 -3.87 -13.18
CA SER A 149 -0.88 -4.03 -14.54
C SER A 149 0.15 -3.74 -15.64
N SER A 150 1.40 -3.43 -15.29
CA SER A 150 2.42 -3.03 -16.27
C SER A 150 2.93 -4.22 -17.09
N LYS A 151 3.33 -3.96 -18.33
CA LYS A 151 4.01 -4.96 -19.18
C LYS A 151 5.35 -5.41 -18.57
N GLY A 152 6.05 -4.50 -17.88
CA GLY A 152 7.32 -4.81 -17.24
C GLY A 152 7.15 -5.73 -16.04
N THR A 153 6.13 -5.52 -15.20
CA THR A 153 5.77 -6.48 -14.13
C THR A 153 5.51 -7.86 -14.68
N ARG A 154 4.68 -7.98 -15.74
CA ARG A 154 4.43 -9.27 -16.40
C ARG A 154 5.71 -9.92 -16.89
N LYS A 155 6.58 -9.18 -17.58
CA LYS A 155 7.86 -9.66 -18.08
C LYS A 155 8.78 -10.16 -16.94
N ALA A 156 8.90 -9.40 -15.85
CA ALA A 156 9.70 -9.78 -14.70
C ALA A 156 9.19 -11.07 -14.04
N LEU A 157 7.88 -11.20 -13.86
CA LEU A 157 7.24 -12.40 -13.30
C LEU A 157 7.42 -13.61 -14.22
N GLU A 158 7.26 -13.44 -15.53
CA GLU A 158 7.45 -14.51 -16.51
C GLU A 158 8.90 -14.99 -16.56
N TRP A 159 9.89 -14.07 -16.44
CA TRP A 159 11.30 -14.45 -16.32
C TRP A 159 11.58 -15.25 -15.04
N LEU A 160 11.06 -14.80 -13.90
CA LEU A 160 11.16 -15.53 -12.63
C LEU A 160 10.58 -16.93 -12.76
N TRP A 161 9.35 -17.05 -13.19
CA TRP A 161 8.62 -18.33 -13.25
C TRP A 161 9.11 -19.30 -14.33
N ASN A 162 9.85 -18.80 -15.32
CA ASN A 162 10.55 -19.65 -16.27
C ASN A 162 11.96 -20.05 -15.78
N GLY A 163 12.40 -19.58 -14.59
CA GLY A 163 13.67 -19.95 -13.98
C GLY A 163 14.87 -19.28 -14.62
N GLU A 164 14.69 -18.12 -15.26
CA GLU A 164 15.75 -17.41 -15.98
C GLU A 164 16.86 -16.91 -15.10
N ILE A 165 16.56 -16.58 -13.84
CA ILE A 165 17.58 -16.17 -12.86
C ILE A 165 17.89 -17.26 -11.83
N GLY A 166 17.22 -18.41 -11.91
CA GLY A 166 17.37 -19.50 -10.93
C GLY A 166 16.68 -19.21 -9.60
N ASP A 167 17.13 -19.87 -8.53
CA ASP A 167 16.57 -19.73 -7.19
C ASP A 167 17.02 -18.42 -6.55
N VAL A 168 16.10 -17.72 -5.88
CA VAL A 168 16.34 -16.41 -5.26
C VAL A 168 16.36 -16.56 -3.74
N ARG A 169 17.45 -16.11 -3.08
CA ARG A 169 17.60 -16.09 -1.61
C ARG A 169 17.67 -14.70 -1.02
N ARG A 170 17.79 -13.68 -1.85
CA ARG A 170 17.86 -12.27 -1.45
C ARG A 170 17.19 -11.39 -2.48
N VAL A 171 16.40 -10.42 -1.99
CA VAL A 171 15.92 -9.31 -2.79
C VAL A 171 16.20 -8.02 -2.02
N ASP A 172 16.83 -7.05 -2.69
CA ASP A 172 16.99 -5.70 -2.16
C ASP A 172 16.00 -4.77 -2.86
N CYS A 173 15.23 -4.04 -2.09
CA CYS A 173 14.26 -3.05 -2.55
C CYS A 173 14.64 -1.69 -1.98
N PHE A 174 14.64 -0.65 -2.80
CA PHE A 174 14.87 0.69 -2.27
C PHE A 174 14.05 1.75 -2.99
N THR A 175 13.87 2.89 -2.31
CA THR A 175 13.29 4.11 -2.88
C THR A 175 14.10 5.34 -2.47
N ASP A 176 14.08 6.36 -3.30
CA ASP A 176 14.64 7.68 -3.00
C ASP A 176 13.68 8.55 -2.15
N ARG A 177 12.55 8.00 -1.73
CA ARG A 177 11.56 8.65 -0.86
C ARG A 177 12.02 8.57 0.61
N PRO A 178 11.49 9.46 1.51
CA PRO A 178 10.39 10.43 1.29
C PRO A 178 10.83 11.72 0.59
N ILE A 179 9.91 12.33 -0.18
CA ILE A 179 10.01 13.72 -0.67
C ILE A 179 9.02 14.64 0.07
N TRP A 180 8.29 14.09 1.00
CA TRP A 180 7.41 14.79 1.95
C TRP A 180 8.10 14.83 3.33
N PRO A 181 7.65 15.74 4.24
CA PRO A 181 8.25 15.87 5.57
C PRO A 181 8.15 14.59 6.39
N GLN A 182 9.27 14.06 6.85
CA GLN A 182 9.42 13.01 7.85
C GLN A 182 10.55 13.35 8.82
N GLY A 183 10.62 12.66 9.97
CA GLY A 183 11.61 12.92 11.02
C GLY A 183 11.36 14.23 11.76
N LEU A 184 10.12 14.66 11.87
CA LEU A 184 9.72 15.91 12.49
C LEU A 184 9.03 15.67 13.84
N GLU A 185 9.25 16.57 14.76
CA GLU A 185 8.45 16.67 15.98
C GLU A 185 7.03 17.14 15.66
N ARG A 186 6.10 16.86 16.58
CA ARG A 186 4.73 17.41 16.49
C ARG A 186 4.79 18.94 16.46
N PRO A 187 4.11 19.62 15.51
CA PRO A 187 4.08 21.08 15.47
C PRO A 187 3.43 21.64 16.74
N GLU A 188 4.11 22.57 17.38
CA GLU A 188 3.57 23.27 18.56
C GLU A 188 2.55 24.36 18.16
N LYS A 189 2.70 24.91 16.96
CA LYS A 189 1.82 25.96 16.43
C LYS A 189 0.47 25.38 16.03
N VAL A 190 -0.60 25.95 16.56
CA VAL A 190 -1.97 25.73 16.12
C VAL A 190 -2.30 26.77 15.04
N GLU A 191 -2.90 26.32 13.95
CA GLU A 191 -3.32 27.16 12.84
C GLU A 191 -4.85 27.16 12.70
N ASP A 192 -5.40 28.22 12.10
CA ASP A 192 -6.83 28.29 11.79
C ASP A 192 -7.19 27.27 10.69
N ILE A 193 -8.28 26.54 10.91
CA ILE A 193 -8.79 25.60 9.93
C ILE A 193 -9.32 26.38 8.72
N PRO A 194 -8.82 26.11 7.49
CA PRO A 194 -9.39 26.71 6.29
C PRO A 194 -10.90 26.45 6.18
N SER A 195 -11.67 27.47 5.82
CA SER A 195 -13.14 27.37 5.71
C SER A 195 -13.63 26.34 4.67
N THR A 196 -12.73 25.90 3.80
CA THR A 196 -13.00 24.88 2.76
C THR A 196 -12.66 23.46 3.21
N LEU A 197 -12.01 23.31 4.38
CA LEU A 197 -11.55 22.02 4.92
C LEU A 197 -12.45 21.55 6.07
N ASN A 198 -13.00 20.36 5.92
CA ASN A 198 -13.66 19.65 7.02
C ASN A 198 -12.59 18.86 7.80
N TRP A 199 -11.99 19.51 8.83
CA TRP A 199 -10.92 18.93 9.60
C TRP A 199 -11.32 17.69 10.39
N GLU A 200 -12.54 17.65 10.93
CA GLU A 200 -13.07 16.50 11.65
C GLU A 200 -13.15 15.27 10.76
N SER A 201 -13.64 15.46 9.52
CA SER A 201 -13.69 14.37 8.52
C SER A 201 -12.32 13.96 8.02
N PHE A 202 -11.33 14.88 7.98
CA PHE A 202 -9.94 14.52 7.69
C PHE A 202 -9.33 13.68 8.81
N ILE A 203 -9.48 14.07 10.08
CA ILE A 203 -9.04 13.30 11.24
C ILE A 203 -9.66 11.90 11.22
N GLY A 204 -10.94 11.80 10.89
CA GLY A 204 -11.60 10.50 10.78
C GLY A 204 -11.42 9.64 12.02
N PRO A 205 -10.92 8.39 11.89
CA PRO A 205 -10.75 7.45 13.00
C PRO A 205 -9.50 7.71 13.86
N ALA A 206 -8.65 8.68 13.49
CA ALA A 206 -7.43 9.01 14.23
C ALA A 206 -7.73 9.83 15.50
N PRO A 207 -6.80 9.89 16.47
CA PRO A 207 -6.93 10.77 17.63
C PRO A 207 -7.04 12.23 17.21
N MET A 208 -8.02 12.93 17.80
CA MET A 208 -8.25 14.35 17.52
C MET A 208 -7.01 15.19 17.91
N ARG A 209 -6.64 16.10 17.02
CA ARG A 209 -5.55 17.05 17.25
C ARG A 209 -5.84 18.41 16.61
N PRO A 210 -5.22 19.50 17.10
CA PRO A 210 -5.29 20.80 16.46
C PRO A 210 -4.81 20.75 15.01
N TYR A 211 -5.40 21.60 14.18
CA TYR A 211 -4.99 21.74 12.78
C TYR A 211 -3.60 22.38 12.66
N ASN A 212 -2.84 21.83 11.73
CA ASN A 212 -1.64 22.47 11.20
C ASN A 212 -1.50 22.07 9.72
N SER A 213 -1.12 23.01 8.87
CA SER A 213 -1.01 22.82 7.42
C SER A 213 0.04 21.78 7.00
N ILE A 214 0.91 21.37 7.94
CA ILE A 214 1.90 20.31 7.69
C ILE A 214 1.27 18.92 7.54
N TYR A 215 0.04 18.71 7.98
CA TYR A 215 -0.60 17.38 7.92
C TYR A 215 -1.28 17.08 6.57
N THR A 216 -1.69 18.11 5.82
CA THR A 216 -2.51 17.93 4.62
C THR A 216 -2.18 18.97 3.55
N PRO A 217 -2.50 18.75 2.25
CA PRO A 217 -3.19 17.58 1.69
C PRO A 217 -2.28 16.40 1.36
N TRP A 218 -0.96 16.59 1.20
CA TRP A 218 0.00 15.57 0.74
C TRP A 218 0.83 14.96 1.86
N ASN A 219 1.15 15.77 2.87
CA ASN A 219 2.14 15.47 3.89
C ASN A 219 1.66 14.47 4.95
N PHE A 220 0.38 14.07 4.94
CA PHE A 220 -0.19 13.07 5.86
C PHE A 220 0.65 11.78 5.92
N ARG A 221 1.32 11.45 4.83
CA ARG A 221 2.14 10.24 4.66
C ARG A 221 3.22 10.08 5.72
N GLY A 222 3.80 11.19 6.18
CA GLY A 222 4.86 11.19 7.18
C GLY A 222 4.39 11.10 8.64
N TRP A 223 3.09 11.06 8.91
CA TRP A 223 2.53 11.10 10.26
C TRP A 223 1.86 9.78 10.60
N TRP A 224 2.32 9.10 11.65
CA TRP A 224 1.89 7.75 12.02
C TRP A 224 0.36 7.58 12.16
N ASP A 225 -0.36 8.62 12.58
CA ASP A 225 -1.82 8.55 12.69
C ASP A 225 -2.54 8.65 11.34
N PHE A 226 -1.87 9.09 10.29
CA PHE A 226 -2.47 9.41 8.99
C PHE A 226 -1.88 8.61 7.83
N GLY A 227 -0.64 8.14 7.95
CA GLY A 227 0.09 7.45 6.90
C GLY A 227 1.11 6.44 7.43
N THR A 228 1.76 5.78 6.53
CA THR A 228 2.65 4.63 6.76
C THR A 228 4.12 4.91 6.39
N GLY A 229 4.47 6.20 6.17
CA GLY A 229 5.81 6.59 5.77
C GLY A 229 6.20 6.15 4.36
N ALA A 230 7.49 6.19 4.08
CA ALA A 230 8.03 5.84 2.78
C ALA A 230 7.88 4.34 2.48
N LEU A 231 7.97 3.47 3.47
CA LEU A 231 7.75 2.04 3.29
C LEU A 231 6.33 1.79 2.75
N GLY A 232 5.28 2.18 3.46
CA GLY A 232 3.90 1.91 3.04
C GLY A 232 3.55 2.57 1.72
N ASP A 233 3.98 3.82 1.51
CA ASP A 233 3.70 4.55 0.27
C ASP A 233 4.36 3.88 -0.95
N MET A 234 5.62 3.42 -0.85
CA MET A 234 6.41 2.98 -1.99
C MET A 234 6.57 1.47 -2.13
N ALA A 235 6.47 0.69 -1.06
CA ALA A 235 6.55 -0.78 -1.14
C ALA A 235 5.50 -1.35 -2.10
N CYS A 236 4.30 -0.78 -2.13
CA CYS A 236 3.25 -1.18 -3.04
C CYS A 236 3.64 -1.10 -4.52
N HIS A 237 4.62 -0.26 -4.86
CA HIS A 237 5.13 -0.08 -6.22
C HIS A 237 6.42 -0.84 -6.51
N ILE A 238 7.18 -1.19 -5.48
CA ILE A 238 8.52 -1.80 -5.60
C ILE A 238 8.50 -3.25 -5.14
N MET A 239 7.93 -3.55 -3.96
CA MET A 239 7.91 -4.91 -3.40
C MET A 239 6.82 -5.82 -3.99
N HIS A 240 5.89 -5.29 -4.77
CA HIS A 240 4.83 -6.08 -5.39
C HIS A 240 5.40 -7.18 -6.31
N VAL A 241 6.42 -6.85 -7.14
CA VAL A 241 7.04 -7.86 -8.03
C VAL A 241 7.74 -8.96 -7.24
N PRO A 242 8.59 -8.67 -6.22
CA PRO A 242 9.12 -9.70 -5.32
C PRO A 242 8.03 -10.51 -4.63
N TYR A 243 7.02 -9.86 -4.08
CA TYR A 243 5.95 -10.51 -3.34
C TYR A 243 5.25 -11.58 -4.19
N LYS A 244 4.77 -11.17 -5.36
CA LYS A 244 4.07 -12.05 -6.29
C LYS A 244 5.01 -13.07 -6.96
N GLY A 245 6.17 -12.61 -7.41
CA GLY A 245 7.12 -13.42 -8.17
C GLY A 245 7.72 -14.56 -7.37
N LEU A 246 7.91 -14.37 -6.06
CA LEU A 246 8.49 -15.34 -5.15
C LEU A 246 7.46 -15.99 -4.22
N ASN A 247 6.15 -15.70 -4.42
CA ASN A 247 5.06 -16.21 -3.59
C ASN A 247 5.36 -16.06 -2.08
N LEU A 248 5.68 -14.83 -1.66
CA LEU A 248 6.29 -14.60 -0.34
C LEU A 248 5.35 -14.96 0.82
N GLY A 249 4.10 -14.51 0.81
CA GLY A 249 3.23 -14.62 1.97
C GLY A 249 3.67 -13.73 3.13
N ALA A 250 3.26 -14.07 4.35
CA ALA A 250 3.67 -13.37 5.55
C ALA A 250 5.14 -13.66 5.92
N PRO A 251 5.91 -12.67 6.42
CA PRO A 251 7.26 -12.92 6.91
C PRO A 251 7.22 -13.72 8.21
N ALA A 252 8.19 -14.61 8.42
CA ALA A 252 8.39 -15.31 9.69
C ALA A 252 9.12 -14.41 10.70
N HIS A 253 10.08 -13.62 10.20
CA HIS A 253 10.89 -12.75 11.03
C HIS A 253 11.02 -11.37 10.37
N VAL A 254 11.09 -10.33 11.21
CA VAL A 254 11.32 -8.96 10.76
C VAL A 254 12.26 -8.23 11.71
N GLU A 255 13.15 -7.43 11.14
CA GLU A 255 14.10 -6.59 11.87
C GLU A 255 14.14 -5.22 11.20
N ALA A 256 14.15 -4.15 11.99
CA ALA A 256 14.16 -2.80 11.47
C ALA A 256 15.13 -1.89 12.23
N CYS A 257 15.66 -0.90 11.53
CA CYS A 257 16.35 0.24 12.12
C CYS A 257 16.10 1.49 11.29
N SER A 258 16.16 2.65 11.94
CA SER A 258 15.91 3.93 11.27
C SER A 258 16.74 5.06 11.86
N THR A 259 16.63 6.24 11.25
CA THR A 259 16.98 7.51 11.89
C THR A 259 16.09 7.73 13.11
N SER A 260 16.22 8.86 13.80
CA SER A 260 15.44 9.15 15.02
C SER A 260 13.98 8.75 14.89
N LEU A 261 13.54 7.81 15.77
CA LEU A 261 12.16 7.36 15.84
C LEU A 261 11.36 8.27 16.77
N LEU A 262 10.47 9.07 16.19
CA LEU A 262 9.59 9.99 16.90
C LEU A 262 8.20 9.38 17.13
N THR A 263 7.50 9.87 18.16
CA THR A 263 6.15 9.40 18.52
C THR A 263 5.11 9.64 17.44
N ASP A 264 5.20 10.76 16.72
CA ASP A 264 4.16 11.24 15.81
C ASP A 264 4.51 11.12 14.33
N CYS A 265 5.81 11.17 14.01
CA CYS A 265 6.28 11.24 12.62
C CYS A 265 7.16 10.04 12.29
N CYS A 266 7.01 9.56 11.06
CA CYS A 266 7.85 8.51 10.50
C CYS A 266 9.31 8.99 10.42
N PRO A 267 10.30 8.10 10.56
CA PRO A 267 11.71 8.46 10.44
C PRO A 267 12.04 8.92 9.02
N SER A 268 13.06 9.77 8.88
CA SER A 268 13.47 10.28 7.57
C SER A 268 14.17 9.23 6.70
N ALA A 269 14.67 8.14 7.29
CA ALA A 269 15.24 7.01 6.58
C ALA A 269 15.14 5.74 7.43
N GLU A 270 14.89 4.61 6.78
CA GLU A 270 14.76 3.32 7.46
C GLU A 270 15.30 2.17 6.60
N LYS A 271 15.64 1.10 7.31
CA LYS A 271 16.04 -0.18 6.73
C LYS A 271 15.30 -1.29 7.43
N ILE A 272 14.65 -2.15 6.65
CA ILE A 272 13.91 -3.30 7.17
C ILE A 272 14.42 -4.57 6.48
N LYS A 273 14.49 -5.66 7.23
CA LYS A 273 14.76 -6.99 6.73
C LYS A 273 13.62 -7.93 7.10
N PHE A 274 12.97 -8.47 6.09
CA PHE A 274 11.98 -9.53 6.22
C PHE A 274 12.66 -10.87 5.89
N THR A 275 12.42 -11.89 6.70
CA THR A 275 12.79 -13.27 6.40
C THR A 275 11.52 -14.08 6.16
N VAL A 276 11.40 -14.68 4.99
CA VAL A 276 10.28 -15.52 4.61
C VAL A 276 10.76 -16.95 4.49
N ASN A 277 10.13 -17.86 5.20
CA ASN A 277 10.48 -19.29 5.19
C ASN A 277 10.42 -19.90 3.78
N ALA A 278 11.03 -21.06 3.61
CA ALA A 278 10.90 -21.84 2.37
C ALA A 278 9.42 -22.16 2.09
N ARG A 279 9.05 -22.08 0.82
CA ARG A 279 7.68 -22.30 0.31
C ARG A 279 7.69 -23.46 -0.70
N ASP A 280 6.48 -23.92 -1.09
CA ASP A 280 6.33 -24.92 -2.13
C ASP A 280 6.97 -24.44 -3.44
N ASN A 281 7.80 -25.30 -4.04
CA ASN A 281 8.51 -24.98 -5.28
C ASN A 281 7.55 -24.74 -6.45
N MET A 282 7.92 -23.81 -7.31
CA MET A 282 7.29 -23.64 -8.62
C MET A 282 7.88 -24.61 -9.64
N PRO A 283 7.22 -24.86 -10.79
CA PRO A 283 7.67 -25.87 -11.75
C PRO A 283 9.12 -25.72 -12.25
N LYS A 284 9.65 -24.49 -12.29
CA LYS A 284 10.98 -24.19 -12.83
C LYS A 284 11.90 -23.44 -11.88
N MET A 285 11.50 -23.20 -10.63
CA MET A 285 12.33 -22.58 -9.62
C MET A 285 11.96 -23.09 -8.23
N SER A 286 12.97 -23.28 -7.38
CA SER A 286 12.76 -23.51 -5.96
C SER A 286 12.39 -22.19 -5.27
N LEU A 287 11.64 -22.28 -4.18
CA LEU A 287 11.33 -21.15 -3.32
C LEU A 287 11.93 -21.36 -1.91
N PRO A 288 13.28 -21.30 -1.80
CA PRO A 288 13.96 -21.43 -0.53
C PRO A 288 13.60 -20.28 0.41
N GLU A 289 14.08 -20.35 1.66
CA GLU A 289 14.08 -19.19 2.53
C GLU A 289 14.70 -17.99 1.81
N VAL A 290 14.08 -16.83 1.95
CA VAL A 290 14.50 -15.60 1.26
C VAL A 290 14.48 -14.41 2.21
N GLU A 291 15.52 -13.58 2.13
CA GLU A 291 15.55 -12.27 2.74
C GLU A 291 15.07 -11.21 1.74
N VAL A 292 14.11 -10.40 2.15
CA VAL A 292 13.70 -9.19 1.43
C VAL A 292 14.12 -8.00 2.27
N ARG A 293 14.95 -7.13 1.70
CA ARG A 293 15.52 -5.98 2.39
C ARG A 293 14.98 -4.70 1.78
N TRP A 294 14.49 -3.81 2.62
CA TRP A 294 14.00 -2.49 2.25
C TRP A 294 14.96 -1.40 2.70
N TYR A 295 15.09 -0.38 1.88
CA TYR A 295 15.90 0.82 2.14
C TYR A 295 15.16 2.04 1.62
N ASP A 296 15.18 3.14 2.39
CA ASP A 296 14.65 4.44 1.96
C ASP A 296 15.42 5.61 2.55
N GLY A 297 14.91 6.85 2.35
CA GLY A 297 15.51 8.07 2.88
C GLY A 297 16.92 8.36 2.35
N GLY A 298 17.26 7.84 1.18
CA GLY A 298 18.58 8.00 0.57
C GLY A 298 19.54 6.82 0.82
N PHE A 299 19.15 5.85 1.66
CA PHE A 299 19.88 4.60 1.75
C PHE A 299 19.65 3.76 0.49
N MET A 300 20.75 3.19 0.00
CA MET A 300 20.72 2.30 -1.15
C MET A 300 21.35 0.95 -0.78
N PRO A 301 20.90 -0.14 -1.39
CA PRO A 301 21.60 -1.42 -1.29
C PRO A 301 22.99 -1.35 -1.94
N GLU A 302 23.83 -2.32 -1.63
CA GLU A 302 25.09 -2.53 -2.34
C GLU A 302 24.83 -2.70 -3.84
N ARG A 303 25.72 -2.11 -4.64
CA ARG A 303 25.62 -2.22 -6.10
C ARG A 303 25.91 -3.67 -6.53
N PRO A 304 25.02 -4.30 -7.31
CA PRO A 304 25.24 -5.64 -7.81
C PRO A 304 26.54 -5.77 -8.61
N GLU A 305 27.28 -6.85 -8.39
CA GLU A 305 28.44 -7.19 -9.22
C GLU A 305 28.01 -7.41 -10.68
N GLY A 306 28.82 -6.96 -11.62
CA GLY A 306 28.55 -7.06 -13.06
C GLY A 306 27.63 -5.97 -13.62
N LEU A 307 27.01 -5.16 -12.79
CA LEU A 307 26.19 -4.06 -13.29
C LEU A 307 27.07 -2.97 -13.94
N PRO A 308 26.79 -2.51 -15.18
CA PRO A 308 27.63 -1.54 -15.89
C PRO A 308 27.87 -0.27 -15.07
N ALA A 309 29.11 0.24 -15.09
CA ALA A 309 29.44 1.51 -14.46
C ALA A 309 28.50 2.62 -14.97
N GLY A 310 28.03 3.49 -14.08
CA GLY A 310 27.09 4.57 -14.45
C GLY A 310 25.63 4.15 -14.63
N PHE A 311 25.28 2.87 -14.56
CA PHE A 311 23.88 2.44 -14.56
C PHE A 311 23.16 3.01 -13.33
N ASN A 312 22.09 3.74 -13.55
CA ASN A 312 21.30 4.34 -12.48
C ASN A 312 20.28 3.32 -11.93
N LEU A 313 20.47 2.90 -10.68
CA LEU A 313 19.52 2.01 -9.98
C LEU A 313 18.24 2.73 -9.56
N ASN A 314 18.26 4.06 -9.47
CA ASN A 314 17.05 4.85 -9.16
C ASN A 314 16.16 4.97 -10.40
N ILE A 315 15.47 3.88 -10.75
CA ILE A 315 14.59 3.78 -11.91
C ILE A 315 13.18 4.21 -11.49
N SER A 316 12.79 5.43 -11.86
CA SER A 316 11.48 6.00 -11.50
C SER A 316 11.23 6.09 -9.98
N GLY A 317 12.27 6.36 -9.19
CA GLY A 317 12.16 6.54 -7.75
C GLY A 317 12.60 5.34 -6.91
N GLY A 318 13.20 4.30 -7.52
CA GLY A 318 13.70 3.12 -6.82
C GLY A 318 13.75 1.87 -7.69
N CYS A 319 14.06 0.74 -7.11
CA CYS A 319 13.99 -0.57 -7.80
C CYS A 319 13.98 -1.74 -6.80
N SER A 320 13.71 -2.93 -7.35
CA SER A 320 13.98 -4.24 -6.72
C SER A 320 15.12 -4.93 -7.43
N ILE A 321 16.05 -5.53 -6.67
CA ILE A 321 17.21 -6.28 -7.15
C ILE A 321 17.08 -7.71 -6.66
N PHE A 322 16.90 -8.66 -7.57
CA PHE A 322 16.77 -10.09 -7.26
C PHE A 322 18.11 -10.78 -7.48
N TYR A 323 18.67 -11.39 -6.43
CA TYR A 323 19.89 -12.16 -6.50
C TYR A 323 19.56 -13.64 -6.70
N GLY A 324 19.56 -14.05 -7.96
CA GLY A 324 19.31 -15.42 -8.36
C GLY A 324 20.59 -16.24 -8.50
N THR A 325 20.46 -17.58 -8.51
CA THR A 325 21.61 -18.50 -8.64
C THR A 325 22.22 -18.53 -10.05
N LYS A 326 21.51 -18.03 -11.06
CA LYS A 326 21.97 -17.98 -12.46
C LYS A 326 22.24 -16.55 -12.95
N ASP A 327 21.50 -15.57 -12.45
CA ASP A 327 21.59 -14.18 -12.89
C ASP A 327 21.03 -13.23 -11.84
N ILE A 328 21.31 -11.95 -11.98
CA ILE A 328 20.72 -10.89 -11.16
C ILE A 328 19.72 -10.14 -12.02
N MET A 329 18.50 -9.93 -11.51
CA MET A 329 17.47 -9.13 -12.19
C MET A 329 17.24 -7.83 -11.43
N VAL A 330 17.16 -6.71 -12.17
CA VAL A 330 16.78 -5.38 -11.66
C VAL A 330 15.45 -5.00 -12.28
N VAL A 331 14.52 -4.56 -11.43
CA VAL A 331 13.16 -4.13 -11.86
C VAL A 331 12.90 -2.76 -11.25
N GLY A 332 12.63 -1.74 -12.06
CA GLY A 332 12.34 -0.40 -11.58
C GLY A 332 10.99 -0.29 -10.89
N THR A 333 10.77 0.85 -10.22
CA THR A 333 9.48 1.20 -9.60
C THR A 333 8.34 1.02 -10.62
N TYR A 334 7.17 0.58 -10.18
CA TYR A 334 6.02 0.20 -11.03
C TYR A 334 6.26 -1.03 -11.93
N GLY A 335 7.28 -1.81 -11.64
CA GLY A 335 7.67 -2.95 -12.48
C GLY A 335 8.26 -2.53 -13.84
N THR A 336 8.80 -1.31 -13.94
CA THR A 336 9.35 -0.80 -15.19
C THR A 336 10.70 -1.41 -15.52
N ASP A 337 10.99 -1.49 -16.82
CA ASP A 337 12.31 -1.77 -17.41
C ASP A 337 13.09 -2.94 -16.76
N PRO A 338 12.49 -4.15 -16.63
CA PRO A 338 13.21 -5.29 -16.09
C PRO A 338 14.40 -5.66 -16.99
N ILE A 339 15.58 -5.76 -16.37
CA ILE A 339 16.83 -6.16 -17.01
C ILE A 339 17.47 -7.32 -16.26
N LEU A 340 18.26 -8.11 -16.98
CA LEU A 340 19.24 -9.06 -16.41
C LEU A 340 20.63 -8.43 -16.45
N VAL A 341 21.38 -8.51 -15.35
CA VAL A 341 22.71 -7.89 -15.24
C VAL A 341 23.70 -8.51 -16.25
N SER A 342 23.53 -9.77 -16.59
CA SER A 342 24.27 -10.42 -17.69
C SER A 342 24.03 -9.81 -19.08
N GLY A 343 23.01 -8.95 -19.24
CA GLY A 343 22.60 -8.39 -20.52
C GLY A 343 21.75 -9.33 -21.39
N ARG A 344 21.46 -10.55 -20.93
CA ARG A 344 20.56 -11.48 -21.63
C ARG A 344 19.16 -10.88 -21.77
N LYS A 345 18.45 -11.25 -22.81
CA LYS A 345 17.04 -10.89 -23.05
C LYS A 345 16.25 -12.16 -23.40
N PRO A 346 15.92 -12.99 -22.40
CA PRO A 346 15.24 -14.25 -22.65
C PRO A 346 13.87 -14.03 -23.29
N GLU A 347 13.58 -14.83 -24.31
CA GLU A 347 12.21 -15.01 -24.82
C GLU A 347 11.60 -16.19 -24.07
N VAL A 348 10.53 -15.93 -23.35
CA VAL A 348 9.83 -16.91 -22.52
C VAL A 348 8.36 -16.99 -22.89
N PRO A 349 7.69 -18.13 -22.67
CA PRO A 349 6.25 -18.22 -22.83
C PRO A 349 5.51 -17.20 -21.98
N HIS A 350 4.46 -16.60 -22.55
CA HIS A 350 3.55 -15.75 -21.80
C HIS A 350 2.67 -16.62 -20.88
N LEU A 351 2.77 -16.38 -19.58
CA LEU A 351 2.02 -17.13 -18.56
C LEU A 351 0.88 -16.28 -17.97
N LEU A 352 0.98 -14.97 -18.08
CA LEU A 352 0.05 -14.03 -17.48
C LEU A 352 -0.85 -13.38 -18.51
N ARG A 353 -2.09 -13.11 -18.10
CA ARG A 353 -3.06 -12.33 -18.87
C ARG A 353 -2.48 -10.95 -19.22
N GLU A 354 -2.62 -10.53 -20.45
CA GLU A 354 -2.28 -9.16 -20.85
C GLU A 354 -3.38 -8.19 -20.42
N VAL A 355 -3.00 -7.11 -19.77
CA VAL A 355 -3.87 -5.96 -19.50
C VAL A 355 -3.69 -4.96 -20.62
N THR A 356 -4.67 -4.89 -21.51
CA THR A 356 -4.65 -4.01 -22.68
C THR A 356 -5.23 -2.63 -22.40
N LEU A 357 -5.91 -2.48 -21.28
CA LEU A 357 -6.53 -1.26 -20.79
C LEU A 357 -5.74 -0.70 -19.61
N SER A 358 -6.20 0.41 -19.02
CA SER A 358 -5.60 0.91 -17.79
C SER A 358 -5.87 -0.01 -16.60
N HIS A 359 -5.12 0.20 -15.51
CA HIS A 359 -5.30 -0.52 -14.26
C HIS A 359 -6.73 -0.37 -13.74
N GLN A 360 -7.28 0.83 -13.75
CA GLN A 360 -8.64 1.13 -13.32
C GLN A 360 -9.68 0.48 -14.21
N GLN A 361 -9.45 0.45 -15.53
CA GLN A 361 -10.34 -0.23 -16.48
C GLN A 361 -10.34 -1.76 -16.31
N ASP A 362 -9.26 -2.34 -15.82
CA ASP A 362 -9.21 -3.77 -15.48
C ASP A 362 -10.13 -4.09 -14.28
N TRP A 363 -10.21 -3.21 -13.30
CA TRP A 363 -11.18 -3.32 -12.21
C TRP A 363 -12.63 -3.15 -12.70
N ILE A 364 -12.89 -2.15 -13.54
CA ILE A 364 -14.23 -1.94 -14.13
C ILE A 364 -14.67 -3.17 -14.91
N ARG A 365 -13.77 -3.81 -15.68
CA ARG A 365 -14.04 -5.10 -16.32
C ARG A 365 -14.49 -6.15 -15.31
N ALA A 366 -13.71 -6.31 -14.23
CA ALA A 366 -14.02 -7.30 -13.19
C ALA A 366 -15.36 -6.99 -12.47
N CYS A 367 -15.72 -5.72 -12.29
CA CYS A 367 -17.02 -5.34 -11.73
C CYS A 367 -18.20 -5.79 -12.58
N LYS A 368 -18.02 -5.83 -13.91
CA LYS A 368 -19.07 -6.16 -14.89
C LYS A 368 -19.16 -7.66 -15.20
N GLU A 369 -18.28 -8.49 -14.64
CA GLU A 369 -18.27 -9.94 -14.80
C GLU A 369 -19.12 -10.63 -13.73
N ASP A 370 -19.70 -11.78 -14.12
CA ASP A 370 -20.44 -12.64 -13.20
C ASP A 370 -19.54 -13.10 -12.05
N PRO A 371 -19.96 -12.97 -10.77
CA PRO A 371 -19.16 -13.37 -9.63
C PRO A 371 -18.65 -14.81 -9.63
N ASP A 372 -19.37 -15.75 -10.30
CA ASP A 372 -18.99 -17.17 -10.35
C ASP A 372 -17.88 -17.45 -11.38
N SER A 373 -17.72 -16.58 -12.37
CA SER A 373 -16.73 -16.71 -13.45
C SER A 373 -15.78 -15.53 -13.54
N ARG A 374 -15.83 -14.63 -12.58
CA ARG A 374 -15.01 -13.40 -12.56
C ARG A 374 -13.52 -13.72 -12.60
N ILE A 375 -12.83 -13.09 -13.53
CA ILE A 375 -11.37 -13.04 -13.52
C ILE A 375 -10.95 -11.90 -12.59
N PRO A 376 -10.22 -12.16 -11.50
CA PRO A 376 -9.76 -11.10 -10.59
C PRO A 376 -9.00 -10.01 -11.32
N SER A 377 -9.10 -8.80 -10.82
CA SER A 377 -8.25 -7.69 -11.26
C SER A 377 -6.79 -7.94 -10.86
N ASN A 378 -5.84 -7.22 -11.47
CA ASN A 378 -4.41 -7.50 -11.26
C ASN A 378 -3.87 -7.16 -9.87
N SER A 379 -4.65 -6.52 -9.04
CA SER A 379 -4.34 -6.25 -7.63
C SER A 379 -5.61 -6.39 -6.78
N ASP A 380 -6.32 -7.50 -7.00
CA ASP A 380 -7.47 -7.89 -6.19
C ASP A 380 -7.09 -8.05 -4.72
N PHE A 381 -8.00 -7.80 -3.80
CA PHE A 381 -7.70 -7.86 -2.37
C PHE A 381 -7.27 -9.23 -1.88
N SER A 382 -7.55 -10.30 -2.61
CA SER A 382 -7.01 -11.63 -2.30
C SER A 382 -5.48 -11.72 -2.47
N GLU A 383 -4.89 -10.86 -3.30
CA GLU A 383 -3.44 -10.70 -3.47
C GLU A 383 -2.93 -9.47 -2.71
N ALA A 384 -3.61 -8.33 -2.86
CA ALA A 384 -3.18 -7.06 -2.26
C ALA A 384 -3.23 -7.09 -0.73
N GLY A 385 -4.22 -7.73 -0.12
CA GLY A 385 -4.37 -7.79 1.33
C GLY A 385 -3.20 -8.48 2.02
N PRO A 386 -2.87 -9.75 1.70
CA PRO A 386 -1.71 -10.41 2.27
C PRO A 386 -0.38 -9.72 1.95
N PHE A 387 -0.28 -9.04 0.82
CA PHE A 387 0.89 -8.23 0.49
C PHE A 387 1.01 -7.00 1.40
N VAL A 388 -0.07 -6.26 1.59
CA VAL A 388 -0.07 -5.09 2.49
C VAL A 388 0.13 -5.52 3.94
N GLU A 389 -0.38 -6.69 4.37
CA GLU A 389 -0.06 -7.26 5.68
C GLU A 389 1.46 -7.37 5.89
N MET A 390 2.23 -7.88 4.92
CA MET A 390 3.70 -7.92 5.00
C MET A 390 4.30 -6.52 5.18
N VAL A 391 3.80 -5.53 4.45
CA VAL A 391 4.26 -4.13 4.55
C VAL A 391 3.95 -3.55 5.93
N ASP A 392 2.72 -3.73 6.42
CA ASP A 392 2.28 -3.24 7.74
C ASP A 392 3.05 -3.88 8.91
N VAL A 393 3.45 -5.15 8.77
CA VAL A 393 4.39 -5.82 9.71
C VAL A 393 5.73 -5.10 9.74
N GLY A 394 6.23 -4.65 8.59
CA GLY A 394 7.45 -3.84 8.51
C GLY A 394 7.31 -2.50 9.20
N VAL A 395 6.20 -1.80 8.98
CA VAL A 395 5.89 -0.52 9.66
C VAL A 395 5.83 -0.71 11.18
N ALA A 396 5.20 -1.78 11.65
CA ALA A 396 5.17 -2.11 13.08
C ALA A 396 6.58 -2.40 13.63
N ALA A 397 7.42 -3.13 12.89
CA ALA A 397 8.78 -3.44 13.30
C ALA A 397 9.64 -2.17 13.44
N VAL A 398 9.50 -1.18 12.54
CA VAL A 398 10.17 0.12 12.68
C VAL A 398 9.80 0.79 14.00
N ARG A 399 8.54 0.77 14.38
CA ARG A 399 8.05 1.37 15.63
C ARG A 399 8.46 0.58 16.88
N LEU A 400 8.86 -0.67 16.75
CA LEU A 400 9.32 -1.57 17.81
C LEU A 400 10.85 -1.72 17.85
N GLN A 401 11.60 -1.06 16.97
CA GLN A 401 13.05 -1.25 16.79
C GLN A 401 13.88 -1.05 18.07
N THR A 402 13.39 -0.25 19.02
CA THR A 402 14.06 0.00 20.30
C THR A 402 14.14 -1.24 21.20
N LEU A 403 13.42 -2.32 20.88
CA LEU A 403 13.59 -3.65 21.49
C LEU A 403 14.94 -4.29 21.14
N ASN A 404 15.62 -3.82 20.09
CA ASN A 404 16.93 -4.32 19.62
C ASN A 404 16.97 -5.84 19.41
N GLN A 405 15.90 -6.39 18.83
CA GLN A 405 15.79 -7.84 18.53
C GLN A 405 15.11 -8.07 17.19
N VAL A 406 15.35 -9.24 16.61
CA VAL A 406 14.53 -9.77 15.53
C VAL A 406 13.16 -10.13 16.09
N LEU A 407 12.11 -9.70 15.45
CA LEU A 407 10.72 -9.99 15.84
C LEU A 407 10.21 -11.20 15.07
N ASP A 408 9.66 -12.18 15.81
CA ASP A 408 9.02 -13.38 15.25
C ASP A 408 7.53 -13.10 15.07
N TYR A 409 7.03 -13.15 13.83
CA TYR A 409 5.64 -12.85 13.50
C TYR A 409 4.83 -14.13 13.23
N ASP A 410 3.76 -14.31 13.97
CA ASP A 410 2.74 -15.34 13.75
C ASP A 410 1.56 -14.72 12.98
N SER A 411 1.48 -15.00 11.69
CA SER A 411 0.44 -14.43 10.84
C SER A 411 -0.95 -14.99 11.14
N GLU A 412 -1.08 -16.22 11.67
CA GLU A 412 -2.39 -16.78 12.02
C GLU A 412 -3.01 -16.01 13.19
N LYS A 413 -2.19 -15.69 14.20
CA LYS A 413 -2.61 -14.93 15.38
C LYS A 413 -2.56 -13.43 15.20
N MET A 414 -1.86 -12.93 14.18
CA MET A 414 -1.53 -11.50 13.98
C MET A 414 -0.80 -10.95 15.22
N GLU A 415 0.29 -11.58 15.62
CA GLU A 415 1.05 -11.16 16.81
C GLU A 415 2.56 -11.38 16.64
N PHE A 416 3.35 -10.58 17.35
CA PHE A 416 4.77 -10.85 17.55
C PHE A 416 4.93 -11.75 18.79
N THR A 417 5.46 -12.96 18.58
CA THR A 417 5.43 -14.02 19.61
C THR A 417 6.60 -13.98 20.58
N ASN A 418 7.69 -13.32 20.25
CA ASN A 418 8.92 -13.31 21.03
C ASN A 418 9.17 -12.03 21.84
N ILE A 419 8.17 -11.14 21.97
CA ILE A 419 8.28 -9.97 22.85
C ILE A 419 8.01 -10.42 24.29
N PRO A 420 8.96 -10.22 25.25
CA PRO A 420 8.72 -10.57 26.65
C PRO A 420 7.53 -9.81 27.24
N ALA A 421 6.78 -10.46 28.16
CA ALA A 421 5.55 -9.87 28.72
C ALA A 421 5.81 -8.58 29.53
N ASP A 422 6.99 -8.47 30.12
CA ASP A 422 7.44 -7.33 30.94
C ASP A 422 8.33 -6.34 30.16
N ALA A 423 8.55 -6.58 28.86
CA ALA A 423 9.32 -5.67 28.03
C ALA A 423 8.63 -4.30 27.93
N THR A 424 9.41 -3.24 28.05
CA THR A 424 8.93 -1.87 27.89
C THR A 424 9.76 -1.13 26.85
N ILE A 425 9.11 -0.17 26.19
CA ILE A 425 9.77 0.74 25.25
C ILE A 425 9.50 2.18 25.65
N ARG A 426 10.42 3.06 25.27
CA ARG A 426 10.27 4.53 25.35
C ARG A 426 10.54 5.09 23.97
N ILE A 427 9.72 6.01 23.52
CA ILE A 427 9.82 6.62 22.19
C ILE A 427 10.18 8.09 22.36
N LEU A 428 11.00 8.63 21.48
CA LEU A 428 11.41 10.02 21.50
C LEU A 428 10.23 10.94 21.16
N GLU A 429 9.86 11.82 22.08
CA GLU A 429 8.85 12.87 21.84
C GLU A 429 9.47 14.14 21.28
N LYS A 430 10.65 14.50 21.78
CA LYS A 430 11.36 15.72 21.41
C LYS A 430 12.87 15.50 21.47
N ASP A 431 13.56 15.91 20.40
CA ASP A 431 15.02 15.98 20.37
C ASP A 431 15.46 17.29 21.05
N GLY A 432 16.10 17.15 22.18
CA GLY A 432 16.54 18.27 23.02
C GLY A 432 17.94 18.75 22.70
N PHE A 433 18.47 18.53 21.50
CA PHE A 433 19.78 19.07 21.13
C PHE A 433 19.76 20.59 21.09
N SER A 434 20.69 21.22 21.84
CA SER A 434 20.91 22.65 21.81
C SER A 434 22.38 22.99 22.06
N ILE A 435 22.78 24.20 21.70
CA ILE A 435 24.15 24.72 21.97
C ILE A 435 24.05 25.89 22.95
N HIS A 436 24.69 25.73 24.10
CA HIS A 436 24.85 26.80 25.08
C HIS A 436 26.34 27.16 25.24
N ASP A 437 26.69 28.42 25.06
CA ASP A 437 28.08 28.93 25.17
C ASP A 437 29.09 28.09 24.35
N GLY A 438 28.69 27.64 23.18
CA GLY A 438 29.50 26.78 22.29
C GLY A 438 29.57 25.29 22.68
N HIS A 439 28.84 24.89 23.71
CA HIS A 439 28.81 23.49 24.17
C HIS A 439 27.47 22.82 23.81
N PRO A 440 27.49 21.59 23.22
CA PRO A 440 26.27 20.84 22.94
C PRO A 440 25.64 20.32 24.23
N THR A 441 24.33 20.40 24.29
CA THR A 441 23.50 19.79 25.34
C THR A 441 22.45 18.90 24.70
N PHE A 442 22.10 17.82 25.41
CA PHE A 442 21.14 16.82 24.94
C PHE A 442 20.09 16.62 26.03
N GLN A 443 18.92 17.21 25.85
CA GLN A 443 17.79 17.12 26.78
C GLN A 443 16.60 16.42 26.11
N ASN A 444 16.85 15.25 25.56
CA ASN A 444 15.83 14.47 24.86
C ASN A 444 14.68 14.14 25.80
N LYS A 445 13.46 14.37 25.32
CA LYS A 445 12.23 13.99 26.02
C LYS A 445 11.70 12.70 25.41
N TYR A 446 11.44 11.72 26.26
CA TYR A 446 10.87 10.43 25.89
C TYR A 446 9.50 10.26 26.53
N THR A 447 8.68 9.39 25.94
CA THR A 447 7.44 8.92 26.58
C THR A 447 7.74 8.25 27.93
N ASP A 448 6.73 8.15 28.79
CA ASP A 448 6.76 7.18 29.84
C ASP A 448 6.93 5.76 29.25
N PRO A 449 7.53 4.82 30.02
CA PRO A 449 7.63 3.44 29.55
C PRO A 449 6.24 2.85 29.26
N VAL A 450 6.07 2.30 28.05
CA VAL A 450 4.87 1.57 27.66
C VAL A 450 5.17 0.08 27.51
N ASN A 451 4.21 -0.78 27.83
CA ASN A 451 4.38 -2.23 27.62
C ASN A 451 4.53 -2.51 26.12
N ALA A 452 5.64 -3.14 25.73
CA ALA A 452 5.99 -3.35 24.34
C ALA A 452 5.04 -4.32 23.61
N ARG A 453 4.52 -5.32 24.32
CA ARG A 453 3.58 -6.30 23.75
C ARG A 453 2.21 -5.68 23.50
N GLU A 454 1.71 -4.84 24.41
CA GLU A 454 0.45 -4.10 24.22
C GLU A 454 0.59 -3.09 23.10
N PHE A 455 1.71 -2.38 23.03
CA PHE A 455 1.99 -1.45 21.96
C PHE A 455 2.07 -2.16 20.60
N ALA A 456 2.75 -3.31 20.53
CA ALA A 456 2.80 -4.14 19.31
C ALA A 456 1.39 -4.58 18.86
N ALA A 457 0.55 -5.04 19.79
CA ALA A 457 -0.84 -5.39 19.48
C ALA A 457 -1.64 -4.21 18.92
N HIS A 458 -1.43 -3.01 19.48
CA HIS A 458 -2.05 -1.77 18.97
C HIS A 458 -1.56 -1.40 17.55
N LEU A 459 -0.28 -1.62 17.24
CA LEU A 459 0.26 -1.36 15.90
C LEU A 459 -0.34 -2.30 14.85
N LEU A 460 -0.59 -3.55 15.20
CA LEU A 460 -1.19 -4.53 14.29
C LEU A 460 -2.72 -4.38 14.18
N LYS A 461 -3.37 -3.83 15.22
CA LYS A 461 -4.81 -3.56 15.27
C LYS A 461 -5.08 -2.33 16.11
N ARG A 462 -5.25 -1.19 15.45
CA ARG A 462 -5.52 0.09 16.13
C ARG A 462 -6.95 0.20 16.67
N GLU A 463 -7.13 1.11 17.61
CA GLU A 463 -8.44 1.57 18.06
C GLU A 463 -8.95 2.71 17.17
N TYR A 464 -10.27 2.79 17.04
CA TYR A 464 -10.95 3.82 16.24
C TYR A 464 -11.57 4.86 17.15
N GLN A 465 -11.35 6.14 16.82
CA GLN A 465 -11.85 7.28 17.58
C GLN A 465 -13.03 7.97 16.87
N ASN A 466 -13.58 8.98 17.48
CA ASN A 466 -14.58 9.91 16.88
C ASN A 466 -15.85 9.22 16.33
N GLY A 467 -16.25 8.11 16.94
CA GLY A 467 -17.43 7.34 16.51
C GLY A 467 -17.23 6.47 15.28
N TYR A 468 -15.98 6.32 14.79
CA TYR A 468 -15.67 5.38 13.72
C TYR A 468 -15.52 3.96 14.27
N SER A 469 -15.86 2.98 13.47
CA SER A 469 -15.69 1.57 13.79
C SER A 469 -15.57 0.74 12.51
N LEU A 470 -15.06 -0.46 12.63
CA LEU A 470 -15.07 -1.45 11.56
C LEU A 470 -16.12 -2.54 11.84
N PRO A 471 -16.67 -3.16 10.80
CA PRO A 471 -17.48 -4.36 10.97
C PRO A 471 -16.65 -5.50 11.58
N ALA A 472 -17.33 -6.50 12.13
CA ALA A 472 -16.67 -7.68 12.67
C ALA A 472 -15.93 -8.46 11.55
N MET A 473 -14.77 -9.02 11.90
CA MET A 473 -14.00 -9.89 11.00
C MET A 473 -14.86 -11.13 10.63
N PRO A 474 -15.10 -11.39 9.33
CA PRO A 474 -15.77 -12.62 8.93
C PRO A 474 -15.00 -13.87 9.37
N THR A 475 -15.70 -14.86 9.92
CA THR A 475 -15.14 -16.14 10.39
C THR A 475 -15.46 -17.31 9.46
N ASP A 476 -16.37 -17.10 8.52
CA ASP A 476 -16.99 -18.11 7.64
C ASP A 476 -16.48 -18.04 6.17
N VAL A 477 -15.26 -17.51 5.95
CA VAL A 477 -14.68 -17.32 4.61
C VAL A 477 -13.24 -17.79 4.51
#